data_bd0aa0b065528e072d3519936f986062
#
_entry.id   bd0aa0b065528e072d3519936f986062
#
_cell.length_a   1.000
_cell.length_b   1.000
_cell.length_c   1.000
_cell.angle_alpha   90.00
_cell.angle_beta   90.00
_cell.angle_gamma   90.00
#
_symmetry.space_group_name_H-M   'P 1'
#
loop_
_entity.id
_entity.type
_entity.pdbx_description
1 polymer ?
#
loop_
_entity_poly.entity_id
_entity_poly.type
_entity_poly.pdbx_seq_one_letter_code
_entity_poly.pdbx_strand_id
1 'polypeptide(L)'
;MLEFVPETVYRASRYFNKMKTVMPILEVKLYIYQLFRSLAYIHSQGICHRDIKPQNLLLDPSTGVLKLCDFGSAKILVENEPNVSYICSRYYRAPELIFGATNYTTKIGTSYFSPVLKDTMS
;
A
#
# COMPACT_ATOMS: atom_id res chain seq x y z
N MET A 1 15.63 -18.11 0.68
CA MET A 1 16.42 -16.85 0.71
C MET A 1 15.49 -15.73 0.27
N LEU A 2 15.34 -14.68 1.09
CA LEU A 2 14.50 -13.53 0.73
C LEU A 2 15.25 -12.62 -0.25
N GLU A 3 14.54 -12.12 -1.24
CA GLU A 3 15.07 -11.15 -2.19
C GLU A 3 15.29 -9.80 -1.49
N PHE A 4 16.46 -9.22 -1.69
CA PHE A 4 16.77 -7.88 -1.19
C PHE A 4 16.35 -6.82 -2.20
N VAL A 5 15.49 -5.89 -1.76
CA VAL A 5 15.09 -4.72 -2.56
C VAL A 5 15.55 -3.47 -1.81
N PRO A 6 16.38 -2.61 -2.42
CA PRO A 6 17.20 -1.64 -1.68
C PRO A 6 16.46 -0.41 -1.17
N GLU A 7 15.29 -0.09 -1.70
CA GLU A 7 14.61 1.17 -1.44
C GLU A 7 13.14 0.97 -1.09
N THR A 8 12.47 2.00 -0.59
CA THR A 8 11.02 2.06 -0.40
C THR A 8 10.45 3.30 -1.07
N VAL A 9 9.17 3.26 -1.41
CA VAL A 9 8.45 4.45 -1.92
C VAL A 9 8.50 5.59 -0.91
N TYR A 10 8.47 5.28 0.38
CA TYR A 10 8.60 6.29 1.45
C TYR A 10 9.93 7.04 1.37
N ARG A 11 11.05 6.33 1.26
CA ARG A 11 12.37 6.95 1.16
C ARG A 11 12.54 7.73 -0.14
N ALA A 12 12.02 7.19 -1.25
CA ALA A 12 12.03 7.88 -2.53
C ALA A 12 11.22 9.18 -2.47
N SER A 13 10.02 9.18 -1.89
CA SER A 13 9.21 10.40 -1.76
C SER A 13 9.91 11.45 -0.87
N ARG A 14 10.53 11.03 0.21
CA ARG A 14 11.30 11.92 1.07
C ARG A 14 12.50 12.52 0.36
N TYR A 15 13.17 11.78 -0.49
CA TYR A 15 14.27 12.29 -1.31
C TYR A 15 13.79 13.43 -2.22
N PHE A 16 12.69 13.23 -2.96
CA PHE A 16 12.12 14.28 -3.82
C PHE A 16 11.68 15.51 -3.02
N ASN A 17 11.05 15.32 -1.86
CA ASN A 17 10.70 16.44 -0.98
C ASN A 17 11.91 17.23 -0.51
N LYS A 18 12.99 16.55 -0.11
CA LYS A 18 14.24 17.19 0.31
C LYS A 18 14.86 18.00 -0.82
N MET A 19 14.78 17.51 -2.04
CA MET A 19 15.26 18.19 -3.25
C MET A 19 14.29 19.25 -3.76
N LYS A 20 13.16 19.49 -3.08
CA LYS A 20 12.09 20.41 -3.49
C LYS A 20 11.58 20.18 -4.91
N THR A 21 11.51 18.93 -5.30
CA THR A 21 10.98 18.45 -6.58
C THR A 21 9.89 17.42 -6.34
N VAL A 22 9.15 17.08 -7.40
CA VAL A 22 8.14 16.02 -7.35
C VAL A 22 8.63 14.78 -8.09
N MET A 23 8.17 13.60 -7.67
CA MET A 23 8.46 12.38 -8.39
C MET A 23 7.89 12.45 -9.82
N PRO A 24 8.66 12.07 -10.86
CA PRO A 24 8.16 12.10 -12.23
C PRO A 24 6.87 11.29 -12.38
N ILE A 25 5.91 11.86 -13.11
CA ILE A 25 4.57 11.26 -13.26
C ILE A 25 4.60 9.86 -13.88
N LEU A 26 5.55 9.58 -14.76
CA LEU A 26 5.70 8.25 -15.34
C LEU A 26 6.10 7.20 -14.32
N GLU A 27 6.99 7.54 -13.39
CA GLU A 27 7.37 6.67 -12.28
C GLU A 27 6.19 6.43 -11.35
N VAL A 28 5.46 7.48 -10.99
CA VAL A 28 4.25 7.37 -10.16
C VAL A 28 3.24 6.42 -10.81
N LYS A 29 2.96 6.59 -12.10
CA LYS A 29 2.04 5.71 -12.84
C LYS A 29 2.51 4.26 -12.86
N LEU A 30 3.81 4.05 -13.06
CA LEU A 30 4.41 2.70 -13.09
C LEU A 30 4.26 2.01 -11.72
N TYR A 31 4.55 2.71 -10.63
CA TYR A 31 4.45 2.15 -9.27
C TYR A 31 3.00 1.87 -8.88
N ILE A 32 2.09 2.77 -9.21
CA ILE A 32 0.65 2.60 -8.99
C ILE A 32 0.11 1.38 -9.73
N TYR A 33 0.47 1.22 -11.00
CA TYR A 33 0.08 0.07 -11.80
C TYR A 33 0.52 -1.25 -11.16
N GLN A 34 1.78 -1.32 -10.72
CA GLN A 34 2.32 -2.51 -10.08
C GLN A 34 1.64 -2.78 -8.72
N LEU A 35 1.35 -1.73 -7.95
CA LEU A 35 0.62 -1.88 -6.69
C LEU A 35 -0.78 -2.46 -6.93
N PHE A 36 -1.52 -1.92 -7.89
CA PHE A 36 -2.86 -2.47 -8.22
C PHE A 36 -2.79 -3.90 -8.71
N ARG A 37 -1.79 -4.26 -9.50
CA ARG A 37 -1.57 -5.65 -9.92
C ARG A 37 -1.32 -6.57 -8.73
N SER A 38 -0.49 -6.13 -7.79
CA SER A 38 -0.21 -6.89 -6.56
C SER A 38 -1.46 -7.06 -5.71
N LEU A 39 -2.24 -6.00 -5.53
CA LEU A 39 -3.50 -6.05 -4.77
C LEU A 39 -4.53 -6.94 -5.47
N ALA A 40 -4.68 -6.84 -6.78
CA ALA A 40 -5.58 -7.70 -7.53
C ALA A 40 -5.27 -9.18 -7.33
N TYR A 41 -3.99 -9.54 -7.34
CA TYR A 41 -3.55 -10.90 -7.09
C TYR A 41 -3.92 -11.40 -5.69
N ILE A 42 -3.53 -10.68 -4.62
CA ILE A 42 -3.82 -11.11 -3.25
C ILE A 42 -5.32 -11.10 -2.97
N HIS A 43 -6.06 -10.13 -3.51
CA HIS A 43 -7.52 -10.07 -3.35
C HIS A 43 -8.21 -11.25 -4.07
N SER A 44 -7.68 -11.71 -5.20
CA SER A 44 -8.19 -12.92 -5.88
C SER A 44 -8.05 -14.19 -5.02
N GLN A 45 -7.12 -14.18 -4.07
CA GLN A 45 -6.93 -15.25 -3.08
C GLN A 45 -7.73 -15.00 -1.78
N GLY A 46 -8.58 -13.98 -1.74
CA GLY A 46 -9.34 -13.60 -0.55
C GLY A 46 -8.51 -12.94 0.55
N ILE A 47 -7.27 -12.58 0.26
CA ILE A 47 -6.35 -11.99 1.25
C ILE A 47 -6.48 -10.47 1.23
N CYS A 48 -6.64 -9.87 2.41
CA CYS A 48 -6.55 -8.43 2.62
C CYS A 48 -5.24 -8.10 3.34
N HIS A 49 -4.43 -7.21 2.77
CA HIS A 49 -3.11 -6.86 3.32
C HIS A 49 -3.22 -6.12 4.65
N ARG A 50 -4.13 -5.16 4.75
CA ARG A 50 -4.49 -4.37 5.94
C ARG A 50 -3.40 -3.42 6.47
N ASP A 51 -2.29 -3.23 5.78
CA ASP A 51 -1.26 -2.24 6.15
C ASP A 51 -0.56 -1.65 4.91
N ILE A 52 -1.33 -1.20 3.94
CA ILE A 52 -0.79 -0.53 2.75
C ILE A 52 -0.32 0.87 3.13
N LYS A 53 0.98 1.11 2.94
CA LYS A 53 1.64 2.41 3.19
C LYS A 53 2.95 2.48 2.42
N PRO A 54 3.50 3.67 2.16
CA PRO A 54 4.75 3.83 1.39
C PRO A 54 5.94 3.04 1.95
N GLN A 55 5.99 2.84 3.27
CA GLN A 55 7.04 2.05 3.93
C GLN A 55 7.00 0.56 3.58
N ASN A 56 5.83 0.05 3.17
CA ASN A 56 5.62 -1.35 2.80
C ASN A 56 5.65 -1.58 1.29
N LEU A 57 6.05 -0.58 0.52
CA LEU A 57 6.24 -0.65 -0.92
C LEU A 57 7.74 -0.59 -1.22
N LEU A 58 8.32 -1.75 -1.47
CA LEU A 58 9.74 -1.88 -1.82
C LEU A 58 9.94 -1.50 -3.28
N LEU A 59 11.01 -0.80 -3.55
CA LEU A 59 11.32 -0.23 -4.86
C LEU A 59 12.76 -0.51 -5.26
N ASP A 60 12.96 -0.96 -6.48
CA ASP A 60 14.27 -0.98 -7.13
C ASP A 60 14.32 0.14 -8.16
N PRO A 61 15.00 1.27 -7.87
CA PRO A 61 15.06 2.40 -8.80
C PRO A 61 15.77 2.07 -10.12
N SER A 62 16.65 1.09 -10.12
CA SER A 62 17.41 0.71 -11.32
C SER A 62 16.55 -0.03 -12.34
N THR A 63 15.56 -0.77 -11.90
CA THR A 63 14.66 -1.57 -12.74
C THR A 63 13.24 -1.01 -12.82
N GLY A 64 12.85 -0.15 -11.86
CA GLY A 64 11.49 0.33 -11.72
C GLY A 64 10.52 -0.70 -11.13
N VAL A 65 11.02 -1.82 -10.60
CA VAL A 65 10.20 -2.87 -10.00
C VAL A 65 9.75 -2.47 -8.61
N LEU A 66 8.44 -2.61 -8.37
CA LEU A 66 7.82 -2.39 -7.07
C LEU A 66 7.31 -3.71 -6.50
N LYS A 67 7.53 -3.94 -5.21
CA LYS A 67 7.06 -5.12 -4.50
C LYS A 67 6.37 -4.74 -3.20
N LEU A 68 5.22 -5.33 -2.96
CA LEU A 68 4.49 -5.20 -1.71
C LEU A 68 5.10 -6.12 -0.66
N CYS A 69 5.33 -5.61 0.54
CA CYS A 69 5.89 -6.39 1.66
C CYS A 69 5.10 -6.19 2.96
N ASP A 70 5.54 -6.86 4.02
CA ASP A 70 4.98 -6.84 5.36
C ASP A 70 3.51 -7.31 5.42
N PHE A 71 3.34 -8.63 5.36
CA PHE A 71 2.06 -9.31 5.49
C PHE A 71 1.72 -9.65 6.95
N GLY A 72 2.37 -9.01 7.92
CA GLY A 72 2.16 -9.26 9.35
C GLY A 72 0.74 -8.97 9.86
N SER A 73 0.02 -8.07 9.18
CA SER A 73 -1.39 -7.75 9.46
C SER A 73 -2.37 -8.37 8.46
N ALA A 74 -1.87 -9.11 7.47
CA ALA A 74 -2.72 -9.69 6.44
C ALA A 74 -3.65 -10.77 7.00
N LYS A 75 -4.85 -10.86 6.41
CA LYS A 75 -5.85 -11.85 6.80
C LYS A 75 -6.63 -12.32 5.57
N ILE A 76 -6.96 -13.61 5.56
CA ILE A 76 -7.98 -14.14 4.65
C ILE A 76 -9.34 -13.72 5.20
N LEU A 77 -10.08 -12.92 4.43
CA LEU A 77 -11.41 -12.46 4.83
C LEU A 77 -12.46 -13.50 4.44
N VAL A 78 -13.32 -13.83 5.42
CA VAL A 78 -14.45 -14.73 5.23
C VAL A 78 -15.73 -13.91 5.28
N GLU A 79 -16.65 -14.16 4.34
CA GLU A 79 -17.93 -13.47 4.26
C GLU A 79 -18.73 -13.66 5.55
N ASN A 80 -19.35 -12.58 6.04
CA ASN A 80 -20.13 -12.54 7.28
C ASN A 80 -19.34 -12.82 8.57
N GLU A 81 -18.02 -12.90 8.52
CA GLU A 81 -17.17 -12.98 9.70
C GLU A 81 -16.65 -11.59 10.07
N PRO A 82 -16.88 -11.10 11.31
CA PRO A 82 -16.43 -9.78 11.72
C PRO A 82 -14.91 -9.75 11.84
N ASN A 83 -14.31 -8.60 11.48
CA ASN A 83 -12.87 -8.37 11.52
C ASN A 83 -12.55 -7.18 12.42
N VAL A 84 -11.30 -7.08 12.87
CA VAL A 84 -10.83 -5.97 13.69
C VAL A 84 -10.81 -4.68 12.85
N SER A 85 -11.41 -3.59 13.39
CA SER A 85 -11.37 -2.28 12.75
C SER A 85 -10.07 -1.52 13.00
N TYR A 86 -9.39 -1.80 14.11
CA TYR A 86 -8.13 -1.16 14.49
C TYR A 86 -6.94 -1.85 13.81
N ILE A 87 -6.86 -1.62 12.51
CA ILE A 87 -5.76 -2.08 11.65
C ILE A 87 -5.23 -0.90 10.85
N CYS A 88 -4.09 -1.08 10.22
CA CYS A 88 -3.41 -0.08 9.38
C CYS A 88 -2.80 1.08 10.16
N SER A 89 -1.77 1.64 9.56
CA SER A 89 -1.15 2.86 10.05
C SER A 89 -2.13 4.03 9.97
N ARG A 90 -2.14 4.85 11.02
CA ARG A 90 -3.16 5.88 11.25
C ARG A 90 -3.47 6.77 10.05
N TYR A 91 -2.43 7.21 9.33
CA TYR A 91 -2.58 8.15 8.21
C TYR A 91 -3.09 7.51 6.92
N TYR A 92 -3.08 6.19 6.84
CA TYR A 92 -3.44 5.41 5.65
C TYR A 92 -4.69 4.56 5.87
N ARG A 93 -5.39 4.82 6.97
CA ARG A 93 -6.61 4.07 7.35
C ARG A 93 -7.79 4.52 6.51
N ALA A 94 -8.53 3.56 5.96
CA ALA A 94 -9.75 3.83 5.21
C ALA A 94 -10.82 4.48 6.10
N PRO A 95 -11.68 5.36 5.54
CA PRO A 95 -12.72 6.03 6.31
C PRO A 95 -13.62 5.08 7.11
N GLU A 96 -14.03 3.97 6.51
CA GLU A 96 -14.86 2.95 7.16
C GLU A 96 -14.18 2.35 8.40
N LEU A 97 -12.86 2.20 8.40
CA LEU A 97 -12.10 1.73 9.56
C LEU A 97 -11.98 2.80 10.66
N ILE A 98 -11.88 4.07 10.28
CA ILE A 98 -11.85 5.18 11.23
C ILE A 98 -13.16 5.21 12.01
N PHE A 99 -14.27 4.89 11.36
CA PHE A 99 -15.60 4.82 11.97
C PHE A 99 -15.92 3.47 12.63
N GLY A 100 -14.95 2.56 12.72
CA GLY A 100 -15.06 1.32 13.48
C GLY A 100 -15.73 0.16 12.74
N ALA A 101 -15.79 0.18 11.43
CA ALA A 101 -16.36 -0.92 10.66
C ALA A 101 -15.61 -2.24 10.87
N THR A 102 -16.37 -3.32 11.11
CA THR A 102 -15.85 -4.68 11.30
C THR A 102 -16.19 -5.61 10.14
N ASN A 103 -17.20 -5.26 9.34
CA ASN A 103 -17.66 -6.00 8.15
C ASN A 103 -17.12 -5.34 6.89
N TYR A 104 -15.81 -5.49 6.64
CA TYR A 104 -15.18 -4.98 5.44
C TYR A 104 -14.71 -6.11 4.54
N THR A 105 -14.51 -5.79 3.27
CA THR A 105 -14.01 -6.70 2.24
C THR A 105 -12.57 -6.34 1.85
N THR A 106 -11.97 -7.12 0.94
CA THR A 106 -10.65 -6.81 0.37
C THR A 106 -10.60 -5.45 -0.33
N LYS A 107 -11.75 -4.89 -0.74
CA LYS A 107 -11.86 -3.54 -1.34
C LYS A 107 -11.31 -2.43 -0.44
N ILE A 108 -11.26 -2.65 0.87
CA ILE A 108 -10.64 -1.72 1.81
C ILE A 108 -9.16 -1.45 1.46
N GLY A 109 -8.46 -2.43 0.87
CA GLY A 109 -7.09 -2.26 0.42
C GLY A 109 -6.91 -1.19 -0.65
N THR A 110 -7.94 -0.92 -1.45
CA THR A 110 -7.91 0.13 -2.48
C THR A 110 -8.27 1.51 -1.93
N SER A 111 -8.98 1.59 -0.83
CA SER A 111 -9.34 2.85 -0.17
C SER A 111 -8.14 3.55 0.47
N TYR A 112 -7.06 2.82 0.77
CA TYR A 112 -5.80 3.38 1.29
C TYR A 112 -5.01 4.19 0.26
N PHE A 113 -5.42 4.12 -0.96
CA PHE A 113 -4.63 4.59 -2.08
C PHE A 113 -4.52 6.11 -2.15
N SER A 114 -5.58 6.82 -1.78
CA SER A 114 -5.62 8.28 -1.83
C SER A 114 -4.54 8.95 -0.95
N PRO A 115 -4.36 8.55 0.32
CA PRO A 115 -3.26 9.07 1.14
C PRO A 115 -1.86 8.72 0.60
N VAL A 116 -1.67 7.49 0.12
CA VAL A 116 -0.38 7.06 -0.45
C VAL A 116 -0.01 7.90 -1.67
N LEU A 117 -0.99 8.17 -2.54
CA LEU A 117 -0.80 9.05 -3.69
C LEU A 117 -0.43 10.46 -3.26
N LYS A 118 -1.13 11.01 -2.29
CA LYS A 118 -0.87 12.36 -1.79
C LYS A 118 0.56 12.50 -1.28
N ASP A 119 1.05 11.52 -0.52
CA ASP A 119 2.41 11.53 0.02
C ASP A 119 3.49 11.35 -1.06
N THR A 120 3.15 10.68 -2.17
CA THR A 120 4.09 10.48 -3.28
C THR A 120 4.11 11.64 -4.27
N MET A 121 3.04 12.41 -4.35
CA MET A 121 2.88 13.52 -5.31
C MET A 121 3.10 14.90 -4.70
N SER A 122 3.16 15.00 -3.38
CA SER A 122 3.43 16.25 -2.66
C SER A 122 4.87 16.36 -2.22
#